data_61f3e73eca95925dd5c43e07113782bc
#
_entry.id   61f3e73eca95925dd5c43e07113782bc
#
_cell.length_a   1.000
_cell.length_b   1.000
_cell.length_c   1.000
_cell.angle_alpha   90.00
_cell.angle_beta   90.00
_cell.angle_gamma   90.00
#
_symmetry.space_group_name_H-M   'P 1'
#
loop_
_entity.id
_entity.type
_entity.pdbx_description
1 polymer ?
#
loop_
_entity_poly.entity_id
_entity_poly.type
_entity_poly.pdbx_seq_one_letter_code
_entity_poly.pdbx_strand_id
1 'polypeptide(L)'
;MSVTGTERRHLLVIDDDDRIRSLIREYLARAGFRISVAADAAAARKLVEQLSFDLLVLDVMMPGEDGFSFARWLRGRPGDTGRTPVLILTARGQPDDRITGLSLGADDYLAKPFEPEELALRIEAILRRAAPRAPAGGRIQLGRCSFDPARGELWRGDDPVRLTEGETQLLRQLAGAANAPVDRFELARASAEAAGRAVDIQVTRLRRKIEDDPKNPRYLQTVRGIGYMLAPDT
;
A
#
# COMPACT_ATOMS: atom_id res chain seq x y z
N MET A 1 -24.83 -10.33 14.99
CA MET A 1 -23.45 -10.85 14.83
C MET A 1 -22.99 -10.45 13.45
N SER A 2 -22.49 -9.23 13.33
CA SER A 2 -21.98 -8.71 12.05
C SER A 2 -20.47 -8.94 12.03
N VAL A 3 -20.06 -9.91 11.24
CA VAL A 3 -18.65 -10.14 10.89
C VAL A 3 -18.28 -9.01 9.94
N THR A 4 -17.53 -8.02 10.41
CA THR A 4 -16.83 -7.03 9.57
C THR A 4 -15.82 -7.80 8.74
N GLY A 5 -16.23 -8.25 7.55
CA GLY A 5 -15.35 -8.84 6.57
C GLY A 5 -14.36 -7.78 6.10
N THR A 6 -13.09 -7.97 6.39
CA THR A 6 -12.00 -7.25 5.72
C THR A 6 -12.24 -7.44 4.22
N GLU A 7 -12.65 -6.40 3.50
CA GLU A 7 -12.88 -6.48 2.05
C GLU A 7 -11.57 -6.92 1.41
N ARG A 8 -11.62 -8.07 0.72
CA ARG A 8 -10.46 -8.61 0.01
C ARG A 8 -10.07 -7.64 -1.10
N ARG A 9 -8.80 -7.26 -1.15
CA ARG A 9 -8.24 -6.43 -2.22
C ARG A 9 -8.59 -7.00 -3.59
N HIS A 10 -9.10 -6.16 -4.48
CA HIS A 10 -9.60 -6.57 -5.80
C HIS A 10 -8.54 -6.24 -6.87
N LEU A 11 -8.03 -7.26 -7.52
CA LEU A 11 -7.01 -7.13 -8.57
C LEU A 11 -7.61 -7.44 -9.94
N LEU A 12 -7.11 -6.76 -10.98
CA LEU A 12 -7.42 -7.06 -12.37
C LEU A 12 -6.16 -7.59 -13.07
N VAL A 13 -6.23 -8.78 -13.63
CA VAL A 13 -5.15 -9.40 -14.41
C VAL A 13 -5.50 -9.31 -15.90
N ILE A 14 -4.62 -8.70 -16.68
CA ILE A 14 -4.79 -8.43 -18.11
C ILE A 14 -3.62 -9.07 -18.86
N ASP A 15 -3.88 -10.13 -19.61
CA ASP A 15 -2.88 -10.89 -20.35
C ASP A 15 -3.63 -11.67 -21.45
N ASP A 16 -3.12 -11.79 -22.65
CA ASP A 16 -3.79 -12.50 -23.75
C ASP A 16 -3.65 -14.03 -23.64
N ASP A 17 -2.63 -14.53 -22.93
CA ASP A 17 -2.43 -15.94 -22.68
C ASP A 17 -3.37 -16.46 -21.58
N ASP A 18 -4.33 -17.31 -21.96
CA ASP A 18 -5.32 -17.90 -21.05
C ASP A 18 -4.70 -18.76 -19.95
N ARG A 19 -3.58 -19.43 -20.25
CA ARG A 19 -2.86 -20.28 -19.28
C ARG A 19 -2.21 -19.42 -18.20
N ILE A 20 -1.56 -18.32 -18.60
CA ILE A 20 -0.93 -17.36 -17.67
C ILE A 20 -2.03 -16.71 -16.83
N ARG A 21 -3.11 -16.22 -17.43
CA ARG A 21 -4.25 -15.66 -16.69
C ARG A 21 -4.82 -16.60 -15.65
N SER A 22 -5.02 -17.87 -16.03
CA SER A 22 -5.58 -18.89 -15.13
C SER A 22 -4.64 -19.18 -13.97
N LEU A 23 -3.34 -19.35 -14.24
CA LEU A 23 -2.31 -19.58 -13.21
C LEU A 23 -2.25 -18.44 -12.20
N ILE A 24 -2.15 -17.20 -12.70
CA ILE A 24 -2.11 -16.02 -11.84
C ILE A 24 -3.38 -15.91 -11.00
N ARG A 25 -4.55 -16.09 -11.61
CA ARG A 25 -5.85 -16.03 -10.91
C ARG A 25 -5.92 -17.04 -9.78
N GLU A 26 -5.57 -18.30 -10.04
CA GLU A 26 -5.62 -19.36 -9.03
C GLU A 26 -4.66 -19.08 -7.87
N TYR A 27 -3.42 -18.68 -8.18
CA TYR A 27 -2.42 -18.43 -7.18
C TYR A 27 -2.81 -17.24 -6.27
N LEU A 28 -3.19 -16.11 -6.86
CA LEU A 28 -3.56 -14.91 -6.12
C LEU A 28 -4.90 -15.07 -5.36
N ALA A 29 -5.84 -15.86 -5.89
CA ALA A 29 -7.06 -16.19 -5.16
C ALA A 29 -6.77 -17.00 -3.89
N ARG A 30 -5.83 -17.96 -3.95
CA ARG A 30 -5.34 -18.71 -2.76
C ARG A 30 -4.61 -17.80 -1.77
N ALA A 31 -3.91 -16.78 -2.26
CA ALA A 31 -3.27 -15.76 -1.43
C ALA A 31 -4.27 -14.77 -0.79
N GLY A 32 -5.58 -14.92 -1.05
CA GLY A 32 -6.64 -14.16 -0.39
C GLY A 32 -7.14 -12.94 -1.16
N PHE A 33 -6.69 -12.70 -2.38
CA PHE A 33 -7.16 -11.62 -3.24
C PHE A 33 -8.47 -11.97 -3.94
N ARG A 34 -9.27 -10.96 -4.26
CA ARG A 34 -10.36 -11.05 -5.24
C ARG A 34 -9.77 -10.75 -6.61
N ILE A 35 -10.03 -11.62 -7.63
CA ILE A 35 -9.41 -11.48 -8.94
C ILE A 35 -10.46 -11.39 -10.04
N SER A 36 -10.34 -10.35 -10.87
CA SER A 36 -10.98 -10.27 -12.19
C SER A 36 -9.91 -10.47 -13.26
N VAL A 37 -10.31 -10.93 -14.42
CA VAL A 37 -9.40 -11.18 -15.53
C VAL A 37 -9.93 -10.55 -16.82
N ALA A 38 -9.03 -10.11 -17.70
CA ALA A 38 -9.34 -9.63 -19.04
C ALA A 38 -8.33 -10.21 -20.03
N ALA A 39 -8.80 -10.57 -21.22
CA ALA A 39 -7.95 -11.16 -22.26
C ALA A 39 -7.29 -10.09 -23.15
N ASP A 40 -7.77 -8.87 -23.11
CA ASP A 40 -7.32 -7.76 -23.94
C ASP A 40 -7.64 -6.41 -23.29
N ALA A 41 -7.12 -5.34 -23.87
CA ALA A 41 -7.34 -3.97 -23.40
C ALA A 41 -8.81 -3.54 -23.47
N ALA A 42 -9.59 -4.00 -24.46
CA ALA A 42 -10.99 -3.63 -24.62
C ALA A 42 -11.87 -4.25 -23.50
N ALA A 43 -11.63 -5.51 -23.16
CA ALA A 43 -12.28 -6.17 -22.04
C ALA A 43 -11.88 -5.50 -20.70
N ALA A 44 -10.59 -5.17 -20.53
CA ALA A 44 -10.09 -4.49 -19.35
C ALA A 44 -10.73 -3.13 -19.15
N ARG A 45 -10.91 -2.31 -20.20
CA ARG A 45 -11.59 -1.00 -20.13
C ARG A 45 -13.01 -1.12 -19.59
N LYS A 46 -13.78 -2.08 -20.11
CA LYS A 46 -15.15 -2.33 -19.63
C LYS A 46 -15.19 -2.64 -18.14
N LEU A 47 -14.23 -3.45 -17.66
CA LEU A 47 -14.14 -3.79 -16.25
C LEU A 47 -13.76 -2.59 -15.39
N VAL A 48 -12.78 -1.78 -15.81
CA VAL A 48 -12.31 -0.58 -15.11
C VAL A 48 -13.39 0.52 -15.06
N GLU A 49 -14.28 0.58 -16.04
CA GLU A 49 -15.41 1.51 -16.04
C GLU A 49 -16.55 1.09 -15.10
N GLN A 50 -16.65 -0.19 -14.76
CA GLN A 50 -17.73 -0.75 -13.94
C GLN A 50 -17.31 -1.09 -12.51
N LEU A 51 -16.04 -1.35 -12.28
CA LEU A 51 -15.50 -1.85 -11.01
C LEU A 51 -14.26 -1.05 -10.60
N SER A 52 -14.08 -0.94 -9.30
CA SER A 52 -12.84 -0.41 -8.72
C SER A 52 -11.85 -1.54 -8.45
N PHE A 53 -10.58 -1.27 -8.72
CA PHE A 53 -9.48 -2.20 -8.49
C PHE A 53 -8.41 -1.56 -7.61
N ASP A 54 -7.82 -2.35 -6.72
CA ASP A 54 -6.71 -1.93 -5.86
C ASP A 54 -5.37 -1.96 -6.61
N LEU A 55 -5.23 -2.83 -7.64
CA LEU A 55 -4.05 -2.95 -8.49
C LEU A 55 -4.39 -3.68 -9.79
N LEU A 56 -3.70 -3.29 -10.88
CA LEU A 56 -3.72 -3.99 -12.15
C LEU A 56 -2.40 -4.73 -12.39
N VAL A 57 -2.49 -5.99 -12.82
CA VAL A 57 -1.37 -6.77 -13.39
C VAL A 57 -1.56 -6.77 -14.89
N LEU A 58 -0.64 -6.20 -15.65
CA LEU A 58 -0.82 -5.86 -17.06
C LEU A 58 0.32 -6.41 -17.92
N ASP A 59 -0.01 -7.29 -18.85
CA ASP A 59 0.94 -7.68 -19.90
C ASP A 59 1.15 -6.56 -20.91
N VAL A 60 2.41 -6.36 -21.33
CA VAL A 60 2.77 -5.42 -22.40
C VAL A 60 2.39 -5.97 -23.77
N MET A 61 2.68 -7.25 -23.99
CA MET A 61 2.62 -7.87 -25.32
C MET A 61 1.24 -8.50 -25.58
N MET A 62 0.26 -7.63 -25.86
CA MET A 62 -1.10 -8.08 -26.21
C MET A 62 -1.42 -7.78 -27.68
N PRO A 63 -2.19 -8.64 -28.38
CA PRO A 63 -2.64 -8.39 -29.74
C PRO A 63 -3.56 -7.17 -29.81
N GLY A 64 -3.37 -6.35 -30.84
CA GLY A 64 -4.16 -5.15 -31.08
C GLY A 64 -3.67 -3.95 -30.31
N GLU A 65 -4.17 -3.71 -29.09
CA GLU A 65 -3.71 -2.64 -28.24
C GLU A 65 -2.71 -3.16 -27.21
N ASP A 66 -1.48 -2.62 -27.23
CA ASP A 66 -0.44 -3.00 -26.27
C ASP A 66 -0.73 -2.49 -24.85
N GLY A 67 -0.06 -3.11 -23.86
CA GLY A 67 -0.25 -2.75 -22.44
C GLY A 67 0.18 -1.32 -22.12
N PHE A 68 1.17 -0.75 -22.80
CA PHE A 68 1.58 0.63 -22.57
C PHE A 68 0.53 1.63 -23.04
N SER A 69 -0.14 1.38 -24.16
CA SER A 69 -1.26 2.20 -24.65
C SER A 69 -2.43 2.14 -23.68
N PHE A 70 -2.75 0.96 -23.17
CA PHE A 70 -3.76 0.80 -22.13
C PHE A 70 -3.39 1.54 -20.83
N ALA A 71 -2.14 1.43 -20.36
CA ALA A 71 -1.67 2.13 -19.15
C ALA A 71 -1.77 3.66 -19.32
N ARG A 72 -1.40 4.19 -20.49
CA ARG A 72 -1.54 5.60 -20.79
C ARG A 72 -3.00 6.06 -20.76
N TRP A 73 -3.89 5.27 -21.35
CA TRP A 73 -5.33 5.52 -21.28
C TRP A 73 -5.84 5.53 -19.85
N LEU A 74 -5.42 4.55 -19.03
CA LEU A 74 -5.79 4.46 -17.60
C LEU A 74 -5.36 5.71 -16.84
N ARG A 75 -4.12 6.16 -17.02
CA ARG A 75 -3.58 7.37 -16.36
C ARG A 75 -4.33 8.65 -16.74
N GLY A 76 -4.98 8.71 -17.91
CA GLY A 76 -5.85 9.80 -18.33
C GLY A 76 -7.25 9.80 -17.69
N ARG A 77 -7.58 8.81 -16.85
CA ARG A 77 -8.88 8.76 -16.17
C ARG A 77 -8.93 9.66 -14.96
N PRO A 78 -10.07 10.33 -14.70
CA PRO A 78 -10.23 11.16 -13.51
C PRO A 78 -10.35 10.30 -12.23
N GLY A 79 -10.01 10.92 -11.11
CA GLY A 79 -10.19 10.32 -9.78
C GLY A 79 -9.24 9.16 -9.49
N ASP A 80 -9.70 8.22 -8.67
CA ASP A 80 -8.87 7.10 -8.17
C ASP A 80 -8.56 6.08 -9.26
N THR A 81 -9.42 5.95 -10.28
CA THR A 81 -9.18 5.05 -11.42
C THR A 81 -7.86 5.35 -12.13
N GLY A 82 -7.55 6.63 -12.40
CA GLY A 82 -6.28 7.02 -13.03
C GLY A 82 -5.05 6.84 -12.13
N ARG A 83 -5.28 6.67 -10.81
CA ARG A 83 -4.23 6.44 -9.81
C ARG A 83 -4.06 4.98 -9.44
N THR A 84 -4.92 4.09 -9.95
CA THR A 84 -4.82 2.66 -9.65
C THR A 84 -3.42 2.15 -9.97
N PRO A 85 -2.72 1.50 -9.02
CA PRO A 85 -1.39 0.96 -9.24
C PRO A 85 -1.35 -0.06 -10.37
N VAL A 86 -0.25 -0.07 -11.12
CA VAL A 86 -0.04 -1.00 -12.25
C VAL A 86 1.30 -1.71 -12.10
N LEU A 87 1.26 -3.04 -12.00
CA LEU A 87 2.41 -3.92 -12.16
C LEU A 87 2.45 -4.43 -13.59
N ILE A 88 3.52 -4.10 -14.31
CA ILE A 88 3.70 -4.49 -15.70
C ILE A 88 4.43 -5.84 -15.78
N LEU A 89 3.88 -6.76 -16.58
CA LEU A 89 4.55 -7.99 -17.00
C LEU A 89 5.20 -7.74 -18.37
N THR A 90 6.49 -8.05 -18.51
CA THR A 90 7.23 -7.81 -19.75
C THR A 90 8.11 -8.99 -20.15
N ALA A 91 8.36 -9.16 -21.45
CA ALA A 91 9.30 -10.16 -21.92
C ALA A 91 10.74 -9.78 -21.50
N ARG A 92 11.54 -10.77 -21.13
CA ARG A 92 12.93 -10.59 -20.73
C ARG A 92 13.76 -10.07 -21.93
N GLY A 93 14.35 -8.86 -21.82
CA GLY A 93 15.40 -8.42 -22.75
C GLY A 93 15.12 -7.12 -23.51
N GLN A 94 14.09 -6.36 -23.23
CA GLN A 94 13.88 -5.04 -23.84
C GLN A 94 14.22 -3.91 -22.82
N PRO A 95 15.44 -3.35 -22.84
CA PRO A 95 15.80 -2.21 -21.96
C PRO A 95 14.89 -1.00 -22.18
N ASP A 96 14.42 -0.80 -23.42
CA ASP A 96 13.55 0.31 -23.81
C ASP A 96 12.15 0.22 -23.18
N ASP A 97 11.64 -0.98 -22.93
CA ASP A 97 10.34 -1.19 -22.26
C ASP A 97 10.36 -0.70 -20.80
N ARG A 98 11.50 -0.85 -20.09
CA ARG A 98 11.65 -0.36 -18.72
C ARG A 98 11.71 1.16 -18.66
N ILE A 99 12.36 1.80 -19.62
CA ILE A 99 12.48 3.27 -19.69
C ILE A 99 11.12 3.86 -20.10
N THR A 100 10.45 3.28 -21.09
CA THR A 100 9.13 3.69 -21.56
C THR A 100 8.09 3.53 -20.47
N GLY A 101 8.09 2.41 -19.76
CA GLY A 101 7.14 2.15 -18.71
C GLY A 101 7.32 3.01 -17.47
N LEU A 102 8.58 3.33 -17.05
CA LEU A 102 8.85 4.27 -15.96
C LEU A 102 8.32 5.67 -16.29
N SER A 103 8.41 6.09 -17.56
CA SER A 103 7.85 7.37 -18.02
C SER A 103 6.32 7.38 -18.06
N LEU A 104 5.66 6.20 -18.12
CA LEU A 104 4.21 6.02 -18.10
C LEU A 104 3.61 5.84 -16.71
N GLY A 105 4.45 5.90 -15.65
CA GLY A 105 3.98 5.86 -14.27
C GLY A 105 3.53 4.46 -13.81
N ALA A 106 4.17 3.39 -14.30
CA ALA A 106 4.02 2.06 -13.73
C ALA A 106 4.68 2.00 -12.35
N ASP A 107 4.08 1.26 -11.42
CA ASP A 107 4.52 1.19 -10.02
C ASP A 107 5.61 0.12 -9.81
N ASP A 108 5.66 -0.92 -10.65
CA ASP A 108 6.74 -1.92 -10.70
C ASP A 108 6.68 -2.74 -12.01
N TYR A 109 7.73 -3.54 -12.25
CA TYR A 109 7.91 -4.41 -13.42
C TYR A 109 8.31 -5.80 -13.00
N LEU A 110 7.79 -6.81 -13.72
CA LEU A 110 8.17 -8.21 -13.54
C LEU A 110 8.43 -8.85 -14.91
N ALA A 111 9.63 -9.39 -15.08
CA ALA A 111 10.03 -10.04 -16.33
C ALA A 111 9.45 -11.46 -16.43
N LYS A 112 8.88 -11.83 -17.57
CA LYS A 112 8.52 -13.20 -17.93
C LYS A 112 9.77 -13.98 -18.37
N PRO A 113 9.95 -15.26 -17.96
CA PRO A 113 9.12 -16.01 -17.04
C PRO A 113 9.39 -15.60 -15.58
N PHE A 114 8.37 -15.69 -14.73
CA PHE A 114 8.42 -15.36 -13.32
C PHE A 114 7.82 -16.46 -12.45
N GLU A 115 8.22 -16.49 -11.19
CA GLU A 115 7.60 -17.35 -10.19
C GLU A 115 6.34 -16.68 -9.61
N PRO A 116 5.22 -17.40 -9.42
CA PRO A 116 4.00 -16.84 -8.86
C PRO A 116 4.19 -16.20 -7.48
N GLU A 117 5.13 -16.69 -6.68
CA GLU A 117 5.50 -16.13 -5.39
C GLU A 117 6.13 -14.73 -5.53
N GLU A 118 7.02 -14.53 -6.51
CA GLU A 118 7.62 -13.22 -6.79
C GLU A 118 6.53 -12.20 -7.20
N LEU A 119 5.58 -12.61 -8.04
CA LEU A 119 4.46 -11.79 -8.43
C LEU A 119 3.65 -11.33 -7.20
N ALA A 120 3.31 -12.27 -6.30
CA ALA A 120 2.54 -11.95 -5.10
C ALA A 120 3.29 -10.98 -4.18
N LEU A 121 4.58 -11.19 -3.92
CA LEU A 121 5.40 -10.31 -3.10
C LEU A 121 5.48 -8.89 -3.67
N ARG A 122 5.58 -8.74 -5.00
CA ARG A 122 5.56 -7.42 -5.66
C ARG A 122 4.22 -6.74 -5.54
N ILE A 123 3.11 -7.47 -5.75
CA ILE A 123 1.75 -6.97 -5.55
C ILE A 123 1.58 -6.44 -4.12
N GLU A 124 1.96 -7.22 -3.11
CA GLU A 124 1.88 -6.80 -1.71
C GLU A 124 2.71 -5.55 -1.43
N ALA A 125 3.93 -5.47 -1.98
CA ALA A 125 4.79 -4.30 -1.84
C ALA A 125 4.20 -3.04 -2.49
N ILE A 126 3.55 -3.17 -3.66
CA ILE A 126 2.86 -2.07 -4.33
C ILE A 126 1.64 -1.65 -3.50
N LEU A 127 0.78 -2.59 -3.10
CA LEU A 127 -0.43 -2.30 -2.33
C LEU A 127 -0.10 -1.65 -0.98
N ARG A 128 0.97 -2.05 -0.32
CA ARG A 128 1.45 -1.41 0.91
C ARG A 128 1.88 0.05 0.67
N ARG A 129 2.50 0.35 -0.47
CA ARG A 129 2.90 1.72 -0.87
C ARG A 129 1.71 2.56 -1.32
N ALA A 130 0.73 1.93 -1.98
CA ALA A 130 -0.48 2.54 -2.50
C ALA A 130 -1.61 2.62 -1.47
N ALA A 131 -1.52 1.89 -0.35
CA ALA A 131 -2.44 2.09 0.77
C ALA A 131 -2.54 3.59 1.04
N PRO A 132 -3.75 4.15 1.25
CA PRO A 132 -3.90 5.58 1.45
C PRO A 132 -2.89 6.02 2.51
N ARG A 133 -1.82 6.68 2.10
CA ARG A 133 -1.10 7.54 3.01
C ARG A 133 -2.18 8.44 3.58
N ALA A 134 -2.34 8.46 4.89
CA ALA A 134 -3.15 9.46 5.55
C ALA A 134 -2.99 10.77 4.78
N PRO A 135 -4.09 11.44 4.38
CA PRO A 135 -4.07 12.46 3.34
C PRO A 135 -2.90 13.39 3.53
N ALA A 136 -2.09 13.58 2.49
CA ALA A 136 -0.97 14.51 2.51
C ALA A 136 -1.58 15.90 2.74
N GLY A 137 -1.58 16.34 4.00
CA GLY A 137 -2.15 17.62 4.44
C GLY A 137 -3.24 17.55 5.50
N GLY A 138 -3.73 16.36 5.89
CA GLY A 138 -4.69 16.21 6.98
C GLY A 138 -4.03 15.86 8.32
N ARG A 139 -4.42 16.54 9.40
CA ARG A 139 -4.06 16.14 10.77
C ARG A 139 -4.76 14.81 11.09
N ILE A 140 -4.00 13.85 11.59
CA ILE A 140 -4.51 12.55 12.04
C ILE A 140 -5.04 12.75 13.46
N GLN A 141 -6.31 12.41 13.68
CA GLN A 141 -6.94 12.58 14.98
C GLN A 141 -6.66 11.37 15.88
N LEU A 142 -6.20 11.64 17.10
CA LEU A 142 -5.86 10.67 18.13
C LEU A 142 -6.50 11.12 19.45
N GLY A 143 -7.84 11.10 19.51
CA GLY A 143 -8.63 11.64 20.61
C GLY A 143 -8.44 13.14 20.79
N ARG A 144 -7.85 13.54 21.92
CA ARG A 144 -7.54 14.96 22.18
C ARG A 144 -6.30 15.46 21.44
N CYS A 145 -5.52 14.56 20.85
CA CYS A 145 -4.34 14.89 20.09
C CYS A 145 -4.62 14.88 18.60
N SER A 146 -3.92 15.72 17.84
CA SER A 146 -3.87 15.69 16.39
C SER A 146 -2.42 15.71 15.92
N PHE A 147 -2.08 14.83 15.00
CA PHE A 147 -0.73 14.74 14.45
C PHE A 147 -0.71 15.14 12.97
N ASP A 148 0.16 16.07 12.62
CA ASP A 148 0.45 16.44 11.23
C ASP A 148 1.69 15.68 10.74
N PRO A 149 1.55 14.61 9.92
CA PRO A 149 2.68 13.83 9.44
C PRO A 149 3.63 14.62 8.54
N ALA A 150 3.12 15.61 7.78
CA ALA A 150 3.92 16.41 6.86
C ALA A 150 4.86 17.32 7.64
N ARG A 151 4.35 17.99 8.66
CA ARG A 151 5.14 18.88 9.53
C ARG A 151 5.86 18.15 10.65
N GLY A 152 5.38 16.95 11.05
CA GLY A 152 5.89 16.21 12.21
C GLY A 152 5.46 16.83 13.52
N GLU A 153 4.35 17.55 13.54
CA GLU A 153 3.83 18.29 14.68
C GLU A 153 2.70 17.53 15.36
N LEU A 154 2.78 17.39 16.67
CA LEU A 154 1.71 16.83 17.50
C LEU A 154 1.09 17.96 18.32
N TRP A 155 -0.24 18.00 18.37
CA TRP A 155 -1.01 18.99 19.11
C TRP A 155 -1.98 18.29 20.06
N ARG A 156 -2.21 18.86 21.24
CA ARG A 156 -3.27 18.46 22.15
C ARG A 156 -4.25 19.63 22.30
N GLY A 157 -5.38 19.56 21.58
CA GLY A 157 -6.19 20.75 21.36
C GLY A 157 -5.38 21.81 20.61
N ASP A 158 -5.21 22.99 21.20
CA ASP A 158 -4.42 24.09 20.65
C ASP A 158 -2.96 24.13 21.17
N ASP A 159 -2.58 23.23 22.08
CA ASP A 159 -1.25 23.20 22.67
C ASP A 159 -0.29 22.29 21.88
N PRO A 160 0.87 22.78 21.44
CA PRO A 160 1.86 21.97 20.75
C PRO A 160 2.56 21.01 21.73
N VAL A 161 2.64 19.74 21.36
CA VAL A 161 3.33 18.69 22.11
C VAL A 161 4.69 18.42 21.47
N ARG A 162 5.78 18.70 22.20
CA ARG A 162 7.13 18.45 21.68
C ARG A 162 7.40 16.97 21.49
N LEU A 163 7.82 16.59 20.27
CA LEU A 163 8.35 15.29 19.92
C LEU A 163 9.87 15.38 19.74
N THR A 164 10.57 14.31 20.09
CA THR A 164 11.96 14.12 19.65
C THR A 164 11.98 13.66 18.20
N GLU A 165 13.13 13.77 17.52
CA GLU A 165 13.29 13.31 16.12
C GLU A 165 12.87 11.84 15.97
N GLY A 166 13.33 10.95 16.85
CA GLY A 166 12.96 9.54 16.84
C GLY A 166 11.47 9.29 17.06
N GLU A 167 10.82 10.04 17.98
CA GLU A 167 9.37 9.96 18.20
C GLU A 167 8.59 10.44 16.97
N THR A 168 9.06 11.51 16.32
CA THR A 168 8.45 12.05 15.10
C THR A 168 8.54 11.05 13.96
N GLN A 169 9.70 10.44 13.73
CA GLN A 169 9.90 9.44 12.70
C GLN A 169 9.06 8.20 12.94
N LEU A 170 9.04 7.69 14.18
CA LEU A 170 8.22 6.54 14.57
C LEU A 170 6.73 6.81 14.33
N LEU A 171 6.24 7.97 14.75
CA LEU A 171 4.84 8.35 14.58
C LEU A 171 4.48 8.56 13.11
N ARG A 172 5.37 9.12 12.28
CA ARG A 172 5.20 9.22 10.82
C ARG A 172 5.06 7.87 10.15
N GLN A 173 5.91 6.89 10.53
CA GLN A 173 5.84 5.54 9.96
C GLN A 173 4.53 4.85 10.31
N LEU A 174 4.15 4.89 11.57
CA LEU A 174 2.90 4.32 12.06
C LEU A 174 1.68 5.02 11.44
N ALA A 175 1.75 6.33 11.24
CA ALA A 175 0.73 7.11 10.57
C ALA A 175 0.61 6.76 9.08
N GLY A 176 1.74 6.47 8.42
CA GLY A 176 1.77 6.00 7.03
C GLY A 176 1.17 4.61 6.83
N ALA A 177 1.06 3.82 7.90
CA ALA A 177 0.44 2.50 7.94
C ALA A 177 -0.76 2.45 8.90
N ALA A 178 -1.52 3.55 9.00
CA ALA A 178 -2.65 3.65 9.90
C ALA A 178 -3.61 2.45 9.77
N ASN A 179 -4.04 1.91 10.92
CA ASN A 179 -4.87 0.71 11.02
C ASN A 179 -4.22 -0.61 10.51
N ALA A 180 -2.91 -0.59 10.22
CA ALA A 180 -2.16 -1.80 9.89
C ALA A 180 -1.00 -2.00 10.87
N PRO A 181 -0.69 -3.25 11.27
CA PRO A 181 0.47 -3.53 12.11
C PRO A 181 1.77 -3.33 11.33
N VAL A 182 2.74 -2.67 11.97
CA VAL A 182 4.10 -2.47 11.44
C VAL A 182 5.07 -3.30 12.28
N ASP A 183 5.95 -4.04 11.59
CA ASP A 183 6.92 -4.90 12.23
C ASP A 183 7.92 -4.10 13.09
N ARG A 184 8.31 -4.64 14.25
CA ARG A 184 9.23 -4.00 15.19
C ARG A 184 10.61 -3.72 14.57
N PHE A 185 11.13 -4.65 13.76
CA PHE A 185 12.43 -4.47 13.11
C PHE A 185 12.35 -3.45 11.98
N GLU A 186 11.21 -3.36 11.27
CA GLU A 186 10.97 -2.33 10.26
C GLU A 186 11.00 -0.94 10.91
N LEU A 187 10.32 -0.76 12.05
CA LEU A 187 10.34 0.48 12.82
C LEU A 187 11.74 0.84 13.35
N ALA A 188 12.53 -0.17 13.74
CA ALA A 188 13.89 0.04 14.24
C ALA A 188 14.88 0.45 13.13
N ARG A 189 14.71 -0.09 11.92
CA ARG A 189 15.63 0.20 10.78
C ARG A 189 15.55 1.64 10.29
N ALA A 190 14.43 2.31 10.48
CA ALA A 190 14.23 3.67 10.05
C ALA A 190 14.54 4.71 11.15
N SER A 191 14.68 4.30 12.41
CA SER A 191 15.27 5.15 13.44
C SER A 191 16.78 4.95 13.44
N ALA A 192 17.55 6.05 13.40
CA ALA A 192 19.03 6.02 13.39
C ALA A 192 19.67 5.34 14.62
N GLU A 193 18.87 4.85 15.56
CA GLU A 193 19.28 4.14 16.77
C GLU A 193 19.00 2.64 16.59
N ALA A 194 20.02 1.91 16.19
CA ALA A 194 20.02 0.47 15.90
C ALA A 194 19.86 -0.38 17.15
N ALA A 195 18.67 -0.50 17.74
CA ALA A 195 18.31 -1.64 18.59
C ALA A 195 16.78 -1.67 18.84
N GLY A 196 16.14 -2.82 18.68
CA GLY A 196 14.68 -2.99 18.89
C GLY A 196 14.17 -2.57 20.28
N ARG A 197 15.04 -2.45 21.30
CA ARG A 197 14.72 -1.86 22.62
C ARG A 197 14.46 -0.36 22.55
N ALA A 198 15.05 0.36 21.59
CA ALA A 198 14.82 1.81 21.41
C ALA A 198 13.38 2.09 20.97
N VAL A 199 12.80 1.25 20.12
CA VAL A 199 11.41 1.38 19.65
C VAL A 199 10.42 1.25 20.81
N ASP A 200 10.61 0.29 21.72
CA ASP A 200 9.70 0.07 22.86
C ASP A 200 9.71 1.26 23.82
N ILE A 201 10.89 1.88 24.01
CA ILE A 201 11.05 3.09 24.82
C ILE A 201 10.33 4.27 24.14
N GLN A 202 10.51 4.43 22.84
CA GLN A 202 9.85 5.48 22.06
C GLN A 202 8.33 5.31 22.06
N VAL A 203 7.83 4.10 21.86
CA VAL A 203 6.40 3.77 21.99
C VAL A 203 5.86 4.14 23.37
N THR A 204 6.59 3.77 24.43
CA THR A 204 6.18 4.11 25.80
C THR A 204 6.11 5.63 26.02
N ARG A 205 7.07 6.39 25.47
CA ARG A 205 7.07 7.85 25.54
C ARG A 205 5.94 8.48 24.72
N LEU A 206 5.71 7.97 23.51
CA LEU A 206 4.60 8.43 22.66
C LEU A 206 3.24 8.17 23.30
N ARG A 207 3.02 7.00 23.92
CA ARG A 207 1.78 6.72 24.65
C ARG A 207 1.50 7.74 25.74
N ARG A 208 2.51 8.15 26.50
CA ARG A 208 2.35 9.22 27.52
C ARG A 208 1.95 10.57 26.92
N LYS A 209 2.25 10.80 25.63
CA LYS A 209 1.93 12.05 24.93
C LYS A 209 0.60 12.01 24.19
N ILE A 210 0.15 10.82 23.76
CA ILE A 210 -1.01 10.66 22.88
C ILE A 210 -2.22 10.12 23.66
N GLU A 211 -1.99 9.10 24.53
CA GLU A 211 -3.07 8.38 25.19
C GLU A 211 -3.56 9.10 26.45
N ASP A 212 -4.85 8.94 26.74
CA ASP A 212 -5.41 9.34 28.03
C ASP A 212 -5.00 8.37 29.14
N ASP A 213 -4.92 7.06 28.82
CA ASP A 213 -4.36 6.02 29.69
C ASP A 213 -3.22 5.25 28.96
N PRO A 214 -1.96 5.58 29.22
CA PRO A 214 -0.81 4.91 28.58
C PRO A 214 -0.70 3.40 28.86
N LYS A 215 -1.37 2.89 29.91
CA LYS A 215 -1.36 1.46 30.24
C LYS A 215 -2.36 0.68 29.42
N ASN A 216 -3.46 1.33 29.00
CA ASN A 216 -4.51 0.79 28.15
C ASN A 216 -4.60 1.62 26.84
N PRO A 217 -3.59 1.52 25.93
CA PRO A 217 -3.51 2.40 24.78
C PRO A 217 -4.62 2.11 23.77
N ARG A 218 -5.34 3.15 23.36
CA ARG A 218 -6.38 3.11 22.36
C ARG A 218 -5.83 3.34 20.95
N TYR A 219 -4.91 4.29 20.81
CA TYR A 219 -4.39 4.72 19.52
C TYR A 219 -3.11 4.01 19.13
N LEU A 220 -2.13 3.90 20.03
CA LEU A 220 -0.84 3.24 19.76
C LEU A 220 -0.83 1.85 20.38
N GLN A 221 -1.35 0.88 19.64
CA GLN A 221 -1.59 -0.48 20.10
C GLN A 221 -0.36 -1.38 19.91
N THR A 222 -0.23 -2.41 20.77
CA THR A 222 0.75 -3.50 20.58
C THR A 222 0.07 -4.66 19.88
N VAL A 223 0.62 -5.10 18.75
CA VAL A 223 0.20 -6.32 18.06
C VAL A 223 1.18 -7.43 18.43
N ARG A 224 0.73 -8.38 19.28
CA ARG A 224 1.58 -9.44 19.82
C ARG A 224 2.20 -10.25 18.69
N GLY A 225 3.52 -10.49 18.78
CA GLY A 225 4.27 -11.27 17.80
C GLY A 225 4.65 -10.55 16.53
N ILE A 226 4.15 -9.30 16.31
CA ILE A 226 4.44 -8.51 15.11
C ILE A 226 5.15 -7.21 15.51
N GLY A 227 4.46 -6.29 16.17
CA GLY A 227 5.01 -4.97 16.46
C GLY A 227 3.96 -4.01 16.98
N TYR A 228 3.77 -2.88 16.30
CA TYR A 228 2.87 -1.80 16.74
C TYR A 228 1.94 -1.34 15.62
N MET A 229 0.80 -0.78 15.99
CA MET A 229 -0.21 -0.26 15.08
C MET A 229 -0.72 1.09 15.62
N LEU A 230 -0.90 2.05 14.74
CA LEU A 230 -1.61 3.30 15.03
C LEU A 230 -3.06 3.17 14.54
N ALA A 231 -4.02 3.32 15.46
CA ALA A 231 -5.45 3.27 15.17
C ALA A 231 -6.07 4.65 15.42
N PRO A 232 -6.05 5.58 14.44
CA PRO A 232 -6.63 6.91 14.58
C PRO A 232 -8.15 6.87 14.65
N ASP A 233 -8.75 7.96 15.12
CA ASP A 233 -10.19 8.15 15.00
C ASP A 233 -10.57 8.28 13.50
N THR A 234 -11.73 7.75 13.12
CA THR A 234 -12.29 7.79 11.76
C THR A 234 -12.91 9.15 11.46
#